data_2990942258620e20c56e6761d1d242ac
#
_entry.id   2990942258620e20c56e6761d1d242ac
#
_cell.length_a   1.000
_cell.length_b   1.000
_cell.length_c   1.000
_cell.angle_alpha   90.00
_cell.angle_beta   90.00
_cell.angle_gamma   90.00
#
_symmetry.space_group_name_H-M   'P 1'
#
loop_
_entity.id
_entity.type
_entity.pdbx_description
1 polymer ?
#
loop_
_entity_poly.entity_id
_entity_poly.type
_entity_poly.pdbx_seq_one_letter_code
_entity_poly.pdbx_strand_id
1 'polypeptide(L)'
;MKQDLIRIVLVDDHKIIRETWKLILQQDNRFEIVAECNSGAEAITAAQSIVPDIMLMDVNMSPVNGFEATRKIVKLAPTVKIIGVSINNQPAYALNMIKLGAKGYITKNSTREEMIDAILQVHKGNHFICNDVKQKMDKNID
;
A
#
# COMPACT_ATOMS: atom_id res chain seq x y z
N MET A 1 -29.07 -5.90 -0.48
CA MET A 1 -27.86 -6.71 -0.22
C MET A 1 -26.71 -5.79 0.10
N LYS A 2 -25.96 -6.18 1.13
CA LYS A 2 -24.77 -5.43 1.52
C LYS A 2 -23.66 -5.72 0.54
N GLN A 3 -23.07 -4.70 -0.07
CA GLN A 3 -21.90 -4.91 -0.91
C GLN A 3 -20.70 -5.25 -0.03
N ASP A 4 -19.83 -6.10 -0.53
CA ASP A 4 -18.60 -6.43 0.16
C ASP A 4 -17.68 -5.22 0.16
N LEU A 5 -17.25 -4.83 1.36
CA LEU A 5 -16.30 -3.73 1.51
C LEU A 5 -14.89 -4.21 1.19
N ILE A 6 -14.08 -3.30 0.67
CA ILE A 6 -12.66 -3.55 0.49
C ILE A 6 -11.99 -3.34 1.86
N ARG A 7 -11.41 -4.41 2.41
CA ARG A 7 -10.82 -4.41 3.74
C ARG A 7 -9.36 -3.99 3.64
N ILE A 8 -9.00 -2.93 4.36
CA ILE A 8 -7.69 -2.29 4.23
C ILE A 8 -6.98 -2.26 5.58
N VAL A 9 -5.69 -2.62 5.58
CA VAL A 9 -4.78 -2.43 6.71
C VAL A 9 -3.82 -1.31 6.35
N LEU A 10 -3.65 -0.36 7.27
CA LEU A 10 -2.71 0.75 7.13
C LEU A 10 -1.45 0.45 7.91
N VAL A 11 -0.29 0.57 7.27
CA VAL A 11 1.01 0.30 7.90
C VAL A 11 1.92 1.51 7.74
N ASP A 12 2.20 2.20 8.84
CA ASP A 12 3.13 3.34 8.88
C ASP A 12 3.53 3.55 10.34
N ASP A 13 4.79 3.81 10.59
CA ASP A 13 5.27 4.06 11.95
C ASP A 13 4.99 5.50 12.43
N HIS A 14 4.38 6.35 11.58
CA HIS A 14 3.97 7.71 11.92
C HIS A 14 2.46 7.75 12.16
N LYS A 15 2.08 7.90 13.42
CA LYS A 15 0.67 7.88 13.82
C LYS A 15 -0.17 8.93 13.07
N ILE A 16 0.37 10.15 12.92
CA ILE A 16 -0.36 11.24 12.25
C ILE A 16 -0.66 10.90 10.80
N ILE A 17 0.28 10.26 10.10
CA ILE A 17 0.10 9.86 8.72
C ILE A 17 -0.99 8.78 8.63
N ARG A 18 -0.94 7.77 9.50
CA ARG A 18 -1.97 6.71 9.53
C ARG A 18 -3.36 7.31 9.78
N GLU A 19 -3.46 8.21 10.75
CA GLU A 19 -4.75 8.84 11.07
C GLU A 19 -5.27 9.67 9.91
N THR A 20 -4.39 10.35 9.18
CA THR A 20 -4.78 11.12 8.00
C THR A 20 -5.32 10.20 6.91
N TRP A 21 -4.63 9.11 6.60
CA TRP A 21 -5.11 8.15 5.61
C TRP A 21 -6.44 7.54 6.03
N LYS A 22 -6.56 7.21 7.31
CA LYS A 22 -7.79 6.64 7.85
C LYS A 22 -8.97 7.58 7.64
N LEU A 23 -8.80 8.86 7.97
CA LEU A 23 -9.86 9.87 7.78
C LEU A 23 -10.26 9.98 6.31
N ILE A 24 -9.28 10.02 5.41
CA ILE A 24 -9.55 10.14 3.98
C ILE A 24 -10.31 8.91 3.47
N LEU A 25 -9.83 7.73 3.79
CA LEU A 25 -10.38 6.49 3.24
C LEU A 25 -11.72 6.12 3.85
N GLN A 26 -11.95 6.44 5.12
CA GLN A 26 -13.23 6.15 5.78
C GLN A 26 -14.38 6.98 5.22
N GLN A 27 -14.11 8.06 4.52
CA GLN A 27 -15.15 8.85 3.85
C GLN A 27 -15.71 8.13 2.62
N ASP A 28 -15.03 7.11 2.14
CA ASP A 28 -15.49 6.34 0.98
C ASP A 28 -16.18 5.07 1.46
N ASN A 29 -17.44 4.92 1.09
CA ASN A 29 -18.29 3.82 1.56
C ASN A 29 -17.87 2.44 1.06
N ARG A 30 -16.94 2.37 0.11
CA ARG A 30 -16.45 1.11 -0.43
C ARG A 30 -15.35 0.49 0.43
N PHE A 31 -14.76 1.26 1.36
CA PHE A 31 -13.58 0.85 2.13
C PHE A 31 -13.91 0.64 3.60
N GLU A 32 -13.23 -0.33 4.19
CA GLU A 32 -13.26 -0.57 5.63
C GLU A 32 -11.82 -0.70 6.12
N ILE A 33 -11.43 0.18 7.05
CA ILE A 33 -10.11 0.09 7.69
C ILE A 33 -10.23 -0.92 8.83
N VAL A 34 -9.61 -2.09 8.66
CA VAL A 34 -9.76 -3.20 9.60
C VAL A 34 -8.65 -3.24 10.64
N ALA A 35 -7.53 -2.60 10.38
CA ALA A 35 -6.42 -2.52 11.35
C ALA A 35 -5.43 -1.43 10.96
N GLU A 36 -4.65 -1.00 11.96
CA GLU A 36 -3.51 -0.12 11.79
C GLU A 36 -2.30 -0.78 12.41
N CYS A 37 -1.17 -0.72 11.72
CA CYS A 37 0.10 -1.29 12.17
C CYS A 37 1.16 -0.20 12.19
N ASN A 38 2.03 -0.23 13.20
CA ASN A 38 3.09 0.76 13.31
C ASN A 38 4.47 0.17 13.01
N SER A 39 4.52 -1.06 12.51
CA SER A 39 5.80 -1.72 12.20
C SER A 39 5.61 -2.80 11.15
N GLY A 40 6.72 -3.19 10.53
CA GLY A 40 6.71 -4.30 9.58
C GLY A 40 6.34 -5.63 10.25
N ALA A 41 6.77 -5.84 11.50
CA ALA A 41 6.43 -7.05 12.24
C ALA A 41 4.92 -7.15 12.49
N GLU A 42 4.29 -6.05 12.90
CA GLU A 42 2.84 -6.01 13.07
C GLU A 42 2.11 -6.25 11.76
N ALA A 43 2.64 -5.70 10.66
CA ALA A 43 2.05 -5.90 9.34
C ALA A 43 2.04 -7.37 8.93
N ILE A 44 3.14 -8.08 9.17
CA ILE A 44 3.25 -9.50 8.86
C ILE A 44 2.21 -10.30 9.66
N THR A 45 2.09 -10.02 10.95
CA THR A 45 1.10 -10.67 11.82
C THR A 45 -0.32 -10.37 11.33
N ALA A 46 -0.62 -9.11 11.03
CA ALA A 46 -1.94 -8.71 10.56
C ALA A 46 -2.31 -9.38 9.23
N ALA A 47 -1.34 -9.49 8.32
CA ALA A 47 -1.57 -10.13 7.03
C ALA A 47 -2.05 -11.57 7.20
N GLN A 48 -1.47 -12.29 8.16
CA GLN A 48 -1.81 -13.69 8.40
C GLN A 48 -3.08 -13.87 9.21
N SER A 49 -3.32 -13.01 10.22
CA SER A 49 -4.46 -13.18 11.11
C SER A 49 -5.74 -12.51 10.60
N ILE A 50 -5.62 -11.39 9.91
CA ILE A 50 -6.77 -10.63 9.39
C ILE A 50 -7.05 -10.96 7.94
N VAL A 51 -6.02 -11.22 7.17
CA VAL A 51 -6.08 -11.47 5.72
C VAL A 51 -6.88 -10.37 5.02
N PRO A 52 -6.39 -9.12 5.04
CA PRO A 52 -7.12 -8.02 4.38
C PRO A 52 -7.05 -8.13 2.86
N ASP A 53 -7.86 -7.35 2.17
CA ASP A 53 -7.78 -7.27 0.71
C ASP A 53 -6.56 -6.46 0.27
N ILE A 54 -6.33 -5.34 0.95
CA ILE A 54 -5.29 -4.37 0.59
C ILE A 54 -4.49 -4.00 1.84
N MET A 55 -3.17 -3.90 1.71
CA MET A 55 -2.32 -3.27 2.73
C MET A 55 -1.61 -2.08 2.10
N LEU A 56 -1.79 -0.90 2.70
CA LEU A 56 -0.99 0.27 2.37
C LEU A 56 0.27 0.21 3.23
N MET A 57 1.40 -0.05 2.60
CA MET A 57 2.65 -0.38 3.28
C MET A 57 3.67 0.74 3.15
N ASP A 58 3.96 1.43 4.25
CA ASP A 58 5.06 2.38 4.28
C ASP A 58 6.39 1.64 4.02
N VAL A 59 7.14 2.13 3.07
CA VAL A 59 8.41 1.50 2.67
C VAL A 59 9.53 1.82 3.65
N ASN A 60 9.45 2.96 4.33
CA ASN A 60 10.55 3.55 5.11
C ASN A 60 10.45 3.31 6.62
N MET A 61 10.13 2.09 7.03
CA MET A 61 10.08 1.72 8.45
C MET A 61 11.35 0.99 8.88
N SER A 62 11.59 0.96 10.19
CA SER A 62 12.65 0.15 10.78
C SER A 62 12.16 -0.46 12.09
N PRO A 63 12.71 -1.60 12.54
CA PRO A 63 13.81 -2.35 11.95
C PRO A 63 13.43 -3.16 10.71
N VAL A 64 12.16 -3.55 10.55
CA VAL A 64 11.67 -4.28 9.36
C VAL A 64 11.06 -3.25 8.43
N ASN A 65 11.73 -2.95 7.31
CA ASN A 65 11.23 -1.98 6.34
C ASN A 65 10.13 -2.59 5.47
N GLY A 66 9.48 -1.73 4.68
CA GLY A 66 8.37 -2.16 3.84
C GLY A 66 8.76 -3.14 2.74
N PHE A 67 10.00 -3.08 2.24
CA PHE A 67 10.48 -4.06 1.27
C PHE A 67 10.52 -5.46 1.88
N GLU A 68 11.12 -5.58 3.06
CA GLU A 68 11.24 -6.87 3.73
C GLU A 68 9.88 -7.41 4.16
N ALA A 69 9.03 -6.54 4.72
CA ALA A 69 7.68 -6.93 5.12
C ALA A 69 6.89 -7.45 3.91
N THR A 70 6.97 -6.74 2.77
CA THR A 70 6.29 -7.14 1.53
C THR A 70 6.75 -8.51 1.07
N ARG A 71 8.07 -8.73 1.05
CA ARG A 71 8.63 -10.02 0.63
C ARG A 71 8.08 -11.18 1.47
N LYS A 72 8.00 -10.98 2.78
CA LYS A 72 7.50 -12.00 3.70
C LYS A 72 5.99 -12.21 3.56
N ILE A 73 5.23 -11.12 3.46
CA ILE A 73 3.76 -11.20 3.37
C ILE A 73 3.33 -11.90 2.08
N VAL A 74 3.97 -11.62 0.97
CA VAL A 74 3.64 -12.26 -0.31
C VAL A 74 3.77 -13.78 -0.22
N LYS A 75 4.74 -14.27 0.56
CA LYS A 75 4.91 -15.72 0.77
C LYS A 75 3.90 -16.29 1.75
N LEU A 76 3.63 -15.56 2.83
CA LEU A 76 2.83 -16.06 3.95
C LEU A 76 1.33 -15.86 3.75
N ALA A 77 0.94 -14.82 3.02
CA ALA A 77 -0.45 -14.46 2.80
C ALA A 77 -0.62 -13.99 1.34
N PRO A 78 -0.55 -14.91 0.37
CA PRO A 78 -0.46 -14.53 -1.05
C PRO A 78 -1.71 -13.87 -1.63
N THR A 79 -2.85 -13.92 -0.93
CA THR A 79 -4.06 -13.22 -1.38
C THR A 79 -4.09 -11.76 -0.99
N VAL A 80 -3.24 -11.35 -0.05
CA VAL A 80 -3.16 -9.94 0.37
C VAL A 80 -2.42 -9.15 -0.70
N LYS A 81 -3.02 -8.04 -1.13
CA LYS A 81 -2.42 -7.18 -2.16
C LYS A 81 -1.81 -5.97 -1.50
N ILE A 82 -0.54 -5.72 -1.77
CA ILE A 82 0.22 -4.66 -1.12
C ILE A 82 0.43 -3.50 -2.07
N ILE A 83 0.17 -2.29 -1.57
CA ILE A 83 0.50 -1.04 -2.24
C ILE A 83 1.57 -0.36 -1.39
N GLY A 84 2.77 -0.20 -1.95
CA GLY A 84 3.83 0.52 -1.27
C GLY A 84 3.56 2.01 -1.24
N VAL A 85 3.88 2.65 -0.12
CA VAL A 85 3.71 4.10 0.05
C VAL A 85 5.02 4.67 0.58
N SER A 86 5.55 5.71 -0.07
CA SER A 86 6.83 6.28 0.31
C SER A 86 6.87 7.77 0.01
N ILE A 87 7.76 8.49 0.69
CA ILE A 87 8.11 9.85 0.29
C ILE A 87 9.01 9.86 -0.95
N ASN A 88 9.57 8.70 -1.30
CA ASN A 88 10.53 8.58 -2.40
C ASN A 88 9.80 8.27 -3.71
N ASN A 89 9.97 9.13 -4.70
CA ASN A 89 9.34 8.98 -6.02
C ASN A 89 10.28 8.42 -7.07
N GLN A 90 11.43 7.86 -6.68
CA GLN A 90 12.38 7.28 -7.63
C GLN A 90 11.84 5.97 -8.18
N PRO A 91 11.91 5.78 -9.52
CA PRO A 91 11.42 4.55 -10.13
C PRO A 91 12.03 3.27 -9.57
N ALA A 92 13.30 3.32 -9.14
CA ALA A 92 13.97 2.15 -8.59
C ALA A 92 13.25 1.60 -7.35
N TYR A 93 12.72 2.47 -6.48
CA TYR A 93 11.97 2.05 -5.30
C TYR A 93 10.66 1.37 -5.70
N ALA A 94 9.93 1.97 -6.64
CA ALA A 94 8.67 1.41 -7.11
C ALA A 94 8.90 0.05 -7.79
N LEU A 95 9.89 -0.04 -8.66
CA LEU A 95 10.19 -1.28 -9.37
C LEU A 95 10.64 -2.38 -8.41
N ASN A 96 11.40 -2.03 -7.37
CA ASN A 96 11.81 -2.99 -6.35
C ASN A 96 10.60 -3.54 -5.59
N MET A 97 9.66 -2.68 -5.19
CA MET A 97 8.42 -3.12 -4.53
C MET A 97 7.61 -4.06 -5.42
N ILE A 98 7.44 -3.72 -6.69
CA ILE A 98 6.72 -4.57 -7.65
C ILE A 98 7.44 -5.91 -7.82
N LYS A 99 8.75 -5.90 -7.93
CA LYS A 99 9.56 -7.11 -8.06
C LYS A 99 9.39 -8.04 -6.86
N LEU A 100 9.24 -7.47 -5.66
CA LEU A 100 9.04 -8.23 -4.43
C LEU A 100 7.61 -8.74 -4.27
N GLY A 101 6.70 -8.34 -5.15
CA GLY A 101 5.33 -8.84 -5.17
C GLY A 101 4.26 -7.81 -4.85
N ALA A 102 4.62 -6.56 -4.58
CA ALA A 102 3.62 -5.52 -4.41
C ALA A 102 2.85 -5.30 -5.71
N LYS A 103 1.60 -4.91 -5.60
CA LYS A 103 0.74 -4.68 -6.78
C LYS A 103 0.62 -3.20 -7.12
N GLY A 104 1.07 -2.33 -6.25
CA GLY A 104 1.02 -0.90 -6.50
C GLY A 104 2.08 -0.14 -5.73
N TYR A 105 2.28 1.11 -6.14
CA TYR A 105 3.19 2.03 -5.47
C TYR A 105 2.68 3.45 -5.65
N ILE A 106 2.53 4.15 -4.53
CA ILE A 106 2.16 5.57 -4.51
C ILE A 106 3.12 6.34 -3.62
N THR A 107 3.15 7.65 -3.76
CA THR A 107 3.94 8.49 -2.87
C THR A 107 3.03 9.13 -1.83
N LYS A 108 3.62 9.61 -0.75
CA LYS A 108 2.87 10.31 0.32
C LYS A 108 2.31 11.66 -0.17
N ASN A 109 2.73 12.11 -1.35
CA ASN A 109 2.19 13.30 -2.02
C ASN A 109 1.05 13.00 -2.99
N SER A 110 0.69 11.73 -3.13
CA SER A 110 -0.43 11.34 -4.00
C SER A 110 -1.71 12.00 -3.51
N THR A 111 -2.56 12.41 -4.47
CA THR A 111 -3.85 13.00 -4.13
C THR A 111 -4.78 11.96 -3.54
N ARG A 112 -5.85 12.42 -2.89
CA ARG A 112 -6.90 11.53 -2.42
C ARG A 112 -7.46 10.67 -3.56
N GLU A 113 -7.74 11.29 -4.71
CA GLU A 113 -8.27 10.60 -5.89
C GLU A 113 -7.31 9.54 -6.39
N GLU A 114 -6.03 9.85 -6.41
CA GLU A 114 -5.01 8.89 -6.87
C GLU A 114 -4.89 7.72 -5.90
N MET A 115 -4.93 7.98 -4.60
CA MET A 115 -4.89 6.93 -3.58
C MET A 115 -6.10 5.99 -3.72
N ILE A 116 -7.29 6.56 -3.89
CA ILE A 116 -8.52 5.77 -4.06
C ILE A 116 -8.44 4.95 -5.35
N ASP A 117 -8.01 5.55 -6.45
CA ASP A 117 -7.87 4.85 -7.72
C ASP A 117 -6.87 3.69 -7.60
N ALA A 118 -5.75 3.91 -6.93
CA ALA A 118 -4.76 2.86 -6.69
C ALA A 118 -5.40 1.65 -6.00
N ILE A 119 -6.17 1.89 -4.94
CA ILE A 119 -6.82 0.81 -4.19
C ILE A 119 -7.82 0.07 -5.10
N LEU A 120 -8.63 0.79 -5.85
CA LEU A 120 -9.63 0.17 -6.70
C LEU A 120 -8.99 -0.64 -7.83
N GLN A 121 -7.93 -0.12 -8.46
CA GLN A 121 -7.26 -0.82 -9.54
C GLN A 121 -6.56 -2.07 -9.04
N VAL A 122 -5.85 -1.97 -7.92
CA VAL A 122 -5.15 -3.12 -7.34
C VAL A 122 -6.16 -4.17 -6.89
N HIS A 123 -7.26 -3.76 -6.30
CA HIS A 123 -8.31 -4.70 -5.88
C HIS A 123 -8.88 -5.48 -7.07
N LYS A 124 -8.98 -4.86 -8.23
CA LYS A 124 -9.45 -5.50 -9.47
C LYS A 124 -8.41 -6.46 -10.07
N GLY A 125 -7.19 -6.43 -9.60
CA GLY A 125 -6.11 -7.27 -10.12
C GLY A 125 -5.12 -6.55 -11.02
N ASN A 126 -5.23 -5.24 -11.18
CA ASN A 126 -4.31 -4.45 -11.99
C ASN A 126 -3.14 -3.97 -11.14
N HIS A 127 -2.01 -3.68 -11.79
CA HIS A 127 -0.91 -2.96 -11.14
C HIS A 127 -1.18 -1.45 -11.21
N PHE A 128 -0.66 -0.71 -10.24
CA PHE A 128 -0.83 0.75 -10.22
C PHE A 128 0.48 1.42 -9.79
N ILE A 129 0.93 2.37 -10.61
CA ILE A 129 2.08 3.23 -10.27
C ILE A 129 1.59 4.68 -10.36
N CYS A 130 1.83 5.48 -9.34
CA CYS A 130 1.34 6.86 -9.30
C CYS A 130 2.04 7.72 -10.37
N ASN A 131 1.38 8.84 -10.72
CA ASN A 131 1.87 9.72 -11.78
C ASN A 131 3.24 10.31 -11.51
N ASP A 132 3.52 10.66 -10.26
CA ASP A 132 4.81 11.23 -9.87
C ASP A 132 5.97 10.30 -10.24
N VAL A 133 5.80 9.01 -9.99
CA VAL A 133 6.80 8.01 -10.35
C VAL A 133 6.80 7.75 -11.85
N LYS A 134 5.63 7.63 -12.47
CA LYS A 134 5.53 7.39 -13.91
C LYS A 134 6.23 8.46 -14.74
N GLN A 135 6.09 9.72 -14.36
CA GLN A 135 6.75 10.81 -15.06
C GLN A 135 8.27 10.66 -15.03
N LYS A 136 8.82 10.18 -13.92
CA LYS A 136 10.25 9.92 -13.83
C LYS A 136 10.69 8.71 -14.62
N MET A 137 9.83 7.68 -14.69
CA MET A 137 10.11 6.52 -15.53
C MET A 137 10.18 6.92 -17.01
N ASP A 138 9.26 7.74 -17.47
CA ASP A 138 9.23 8.21 -18.86
C ASP A 138 10.48 9.02 -19.21
N LYS A 139 10.97 9.84 -18.27
CA LYS A 139 12.17 10.63 -18.49
C LYS A 139 13.43 9.76 -18.57
N ASN A 140 13.40 8.58 -17.98
CA ASN A 140 14.55 7.68 -17.95
C ASN A 140 14.61 6.73 -19.14
N ILE A 141 13.63 6.78 -20.03
CA ILE A 141 13.56 5.91 -21.20
C ILE A 141 14.41 6.42 -22.36
N ASP A 142 14.74 7.70 -22.38
CA ASP A 142 15.57 8.29 -23.45
C ASP A 142 17.03 7.82 -23.40
#